data_acd86fbefb11e01e9966ec14e16012ef
#
_entry.id   acd86fbefb11e01e9966ec14e16012ef
#
_cell.length_a   1.000
_cell.length_b   1.000
_cell.length_c   1.000
_cell.angle_alpha   90.00
_cell.angle_beta   90.00
_cell.angle_gamma   90.00
#
_symmetry.space_group_name_H-M   'P 1'
#
loop_
_entity.id
_entity.type
_entity.pdbx_description
1 polymer ?
#
loop_
_entity_poly.entity_id
_entity_poly.type
_entity_poly.pdbx_seq_one_letter_code
_entity_poly.pdbx_strand_id
1 'polypeptide(L)'
;MLDKVIRIISFFRILILLTTFSPLVHAASLDSADIERFLEQSSWGPTYASTQYCQQLGSFENCLQEQFNASPSLYPLIVAAPQRSIQLCPKGSPAICFRDNYTQYPNQVIFFNNALAGSDQLRQRVAFALHQIFVVSGVKITQPSYMVPYLNILLKDAFGNYRDLLKDITLNPAMGHYLDMVNNDKTNTAGTINPNENYAREVMQLFTIGLNWLNPDGTLIFDHQNQPIPTYNQDTVEGFAHVFTGWTYANPSTSLASKFPNSLNFADSMVLFRDKKGVDTHHDKGLKMLLSLSPNGAPITLPAKQDGQVDFEAALDNLFNHSNVGPFIGKQLIQHLVTSNPSPAYINRVSTAFNTGRSNGFGTGNRGDMQALIAAILLDIDARGALKTEVNYGHLREPAQFVLNILRTSNAQSDGILNQLTTLMGQNIFNSPTVFNYYPHSYMIPGTLVDGPEFGIDTSIAAIARENFINSLVFSKINVTGSVGTSINFSQLNTLAANPLDLINTLDQVFLHSTMDQNMRTQLLTIINSISAKNPLLRSQTAVYLVLTSNQYQVQR
;
A
#
# COMPACT_ATOMS: atom_id res chain seq x y z
N MET A 1 -81.82 -2.70 -60.16
CA MET A 1 -81.09 -1.57 -60.73
C MET A 1 -80.58 -0.69 -59.60
N LEU A 2 -79.43 -0.91 -59.32
CA LEU A 2 -78.31 0.08 -59.30
C LEU A 2 -78.66 1.45 -58.71
N ASP A 3 -78.13 1.74 -57.56
CA ASP A 3 -77.10 2.76 -57.66
C ASP A 3 -76.35 2.97 -56.33
N LYS A 4 -75.09 3.28 -56.49
CA LYS A 4 -74.01 3.57 -55.60
C LYS A 4 -74.38 4.61 -54.53
N VAL A 5 -74.03 4.35 -53.29
CA VAL A 5 -73.82 5.41 -52.29
C VAL A 5 -72.42 5.23 -51.66
N ILE A 6 -71.54 6.12 -52.05
CA ILE A 6 -70.18 6.27 -51.50
C ILE A 6 -70.35 6.87 -50.08
N ARG A 7 -69.84 6.12 -49.05
CA ARG A 7 -69.67 6.74 -47.72
C ARG A 7 -68.18 7.04 -47.52
N ILE A 8 -67.95 8.34 -47.41
CA ILE A 8 -66.67 8.90 -46.90
C ILE A 8 -66.60 8.62 -45.40
N ILE A 9 -65.64 7.73 -45.02
CA ILE A 9 -65.31 7.55 -43.61
C ILE A 9 -64.04 8.34 -43.32
N SER A 10 -64.18 9.45 -42.59
CA SER A 10 -63.11 10.26 -42.03
C SER A 10 -62.37 9.42 -40.96
N PHE A 11 -61.12 9.07 -41.24
CA PHE A 11 -60.22 8.50 -40.23
C PHE A 11 -59.69 9.62 -39.32
N PHE A 12 -60.23 9.70 -38.09
CA PHE A 12 -59.61 10.37 -36.97
C PHE A 12 -58.45 9.49 -36.47
N ARG A 13 -57.21 9.88 -36.81
CA ARG A 13 -56.04 9.32 -36.16
C ARG A 13 -55.88 9.93 -34.79
N ILE A 14 -56.26 9.22 -33.72
CA ILE A 14 -55.91 9.52 -32.35
C ILE A 14 -54.41 9.11 -32.19
N LEU A 15 -53.54 10.10 -32.16
CA LEU A 15 -52.13 9.98 -31.80
C LEU A 15 -52.04 9.80 -30.29
N ILE A 16 -51.98 8.56 -29.77
CA ILE A 16 -51.68 8.28 -28.38
C ILE A 16 -50.17 8.53 -28.20
N LEU A 17 -49.82 9.66 -27.63
CA LEU A 17 -48.49 9.92 -27.06
C LEU A 17 -48.33 8.98 -25.85
N LEU A 18 -47.70 7.81 -26.04
CA LEU A 18 -47.12 7.02 -24.95
C LEU A 18 -45.92 7.83 -24.40
N THR A 19 -46.14 8.68 -23.42
CA THR A 19 -45.07 9.17 -22.56
C THR A 19 -44.62 7.98 -21.72
N THR A 20 -43.53 7.33 -22.15
CA THR A 20 -42.79 6.42 -21.31
C THR A 20 -42.21 7.22 -20.16
N PHE A 21 -42.92 7.23 -19.03
CA PHE A 21 -42.33 7.55 -17.76
C PHE A 21 -41.31 6.45 -17.47
N SER A 22 -40.06 6.67 -17.86
CA SER A 22 -38.95 5.95 -17.25
C SER A 22 -38.94 6.40 -15.79
N PRO A 23 -39.14 5.50 -14.81
CA PRO A 23 -38.87 5.88 -13.45
C PRO A 23 -37.40 6.28 -13.42
N LEU A 24 -37.13 7.54 -13.07
CA LEU A 24 -35.84 7.96 -12.57
C LEU A 24 -35.61 7.07 -11.34
N VAL A 25 -34.89 5.95 -11.54
CA VAL A 25 -34.30 5.24 -10.44
C VAL A 25 -33.32 6.26 -9.84
N HIS A 26 -33.77 6.97 -8.81
CA HIS A 26 -32.85 7.68 -7.94
C HIS A 26 -31.94 6.57 -7.40
N ALA A 27 -30.71 6.50 -7.91
CA ALA A 27 -29.66 5.77 -7.22
C ALA A 27 -29.69 6.27 -5.78
N ALA A 28 -29.89 5.37 -4.83
CA ALA A 28 -29.86 5.73 -3.42
C ALA A 28 -28.54 6.48 -3.21
N SER A 29 -28.62 7.70 -2.67
CA SER A 29 -27.43 8.49 -2.38
C SER A 29 -26.53 7.66 -1.47
N LEU A 30 -25.24 7.57 -1.80
CA LEU A 30 -24.27 6.91 -0.93
C LEU A 30 -24.37 7.50 0.48
N ASP A 31 -24.44 6.64 1.49
CA ASP A 31 -24.42 7.09 2.88
C ASP A 31 -23.05 7.69 3.23
N SER A 32 -23.05 8.83 3.92
CA SER A 32 -21.80 9.54 4.28
C SER A 32 -20.85 8.67 5.10
N ALA A 33 -21.35 7.84 6.01
CA ALA A 33 -20.52 6.96 6.82
C ALA A 33 -19.84 5.87 5.99
N ASP A 34 -20.53 5.32 4.98
CA ASP A 34 -19.94 4.36 4.05
C ASP A 34 -18.93 5.01 3.10
N ILE A 35 -19.15 6.29 2.70
CA ILE A 35 -18.15 7.07 1.96
C ILE A 35 -16.90 7.30 2.82
N GLU A 36 -17.04 7.70 4.06
CA GLU A 36 -15.93 7.96 4.97
C GLU A 36 -15.12 6.67 5.23
N ARG A 37 -15.80 5.53 5.41
CA ARG A 37 -15.17 4.21 5.50
C ARG A 37 -14.42 3.85 4.22
N PHE A 38 -15.01 4.07 3.04
CA PHE A 38 -14.34 3.85 1.76
C PHE A 38 -13.09 4.72 1.62
N LEU A 39 -13.18 6.00 1.96
CA LEU A 39 -12.05 6.94 1.92
C LEU A 39 -10.96 6.59 2.93
N GLU A 40 -11.31 6.03 4.08
CA GLU A 40 -10.31 5.54 5.04
C GLU A 40 -9.50 4.37 4.48
N GLN A 41 -10.13 3.45 3.75
CA GLN A 41 -9.47 2.31 3.13
C GLN A 41 -8.68 2.68 1.87
N SER A 42 -9.15 3.67 1.12
CA SER A 42 -8.57 4.11 -0.16
C SER A 42 -7.64 5.33 -0.05
N SER A 43 -7.49 5.92 1.13
CA SER A 43 -6.65 7.09 1.38
C SER A 43 -6.02 7.02 2.78
N TRP A 44 -5.39 8.09 3.21
CA TRP A 44 -4.88 8.22 4.58
C TRP A 44 -5.95 8.67 5.59
N GLY A 45 -7.20 8.76 5.16
CA GLY A 45 -8.36 9.18 5.96
C GLY A 45 -9.24 10.17 5.21
N PRO A 46 -10.55 10.19 5.50
CA PRO A 46 -11.47 11.13 4.90
C PRO A 46 -11.15 12.57 5.32
N THR A 47 -11.54 13.51 4.47
CA THR A 47 -11.71 14.92 4.83
C THR A 47 -13.12 15.33 4.47
N TYR A 48 -13.65 16.37 5.08
CA TYR A 48 -14.98 16.90 4.70
C TYR A 48 -15.08 17.13 3.19
N ALA A 49 -14.06 17.73 2.57
CA ALA A 49 -14.04 17.97 1.14
C ALA A 49 -14.05 16.68 0.31
N SER A 50 -13.26 15.67 0.69
CA SER A 50 -13.22 14.39 -0.03
C SER A 50 -14.52 13.60 0.11
N THR A 51 -15.17 13.64 1.27
CA THR A 51 -16.48 13.01 1.50
C THR A 51 -17.53 13.65 0.61
N GLN A 52 -17.62 15.00 0.60
CA GLN A 52 -18.55 15.73 -0.26
C GLN A 52 -18.30 15.48 -1.75
N TYR A 53 -17.04 15.44 -2.16
CA TYR A 53 -16.67 15.20 -3.55
C TYR A 53 -17.04 13.78 -4.01
N CYS A 54 -16.74 12.75 -3.21
CA CYS A 54 -17.13 11.37 -3.52
C CYS A 54 -18.67 11.22 -3.55
N GLN A 55 -19.40 11.91 -2.66
CA GLN A 55 -20.86 11.93 -2.68
C GLN A 55 -21.42 12.55 -3.98
N GLN A 56 -20.81 13.63 -4.49
CA GLN A 56 -21.18 14.24 -5.77
C GLN A 56 -20.92 13.33 -6.97
N LEU A 57 -19.87 12.49 -6.92
CA LEU A 57 -19.55 11.50 -7.95
C LEU A 57 -20.57 10.33 -8.00
N GLY A 58 -21.33 10.11 -6.92
CA GLY A 58 -22.51 9.26 -6.86
C GLY A 58 -22.27 7.74 -6.83
N SER A 59 -21.01 7.27 -6.96
CA SER A 59 -20.68 5.86 -6.79
C SER A 59 -19.22 5.68 -6.35
N PHE A 60 -18.90 4.56 -5.70
CA PHE A 60 -17.53 4.23 -5.31
C PHE A 60 -16.63 3.98 -6.53
N GLU A 61 -17.19 3.43 -7.62
CA GLU A 61 -16.48 3.24 -8.89
C GLU A 61 -16.01 4.59 -9.46
N ASN A 62 -16.87 5.61 -9.44
CA ASN A 62 -16.51 6.95 -9.90
C ASN A 62 -15.44 7.57 -9.00
N CYS A 63 -15.53 7.39 -7.67
CA CYS A 63 -14.51 7.86 -6.73
C CYS A 63 -13.16 7.17 -6.99
N LEU A 64 -13.15 5.87 -7.30
CA LEU A 64 -11.94 5.14 -7.69
C LEU A 64 -11.38 5.61 -9.03
N GLN A 65 -12.24 5.79 -10.04
CA GLN A 65 -11.82 6.25 -11.37
C GLN A 65 -11.12 7.61 -11.29
N GLU A 66 -11.64 8.51 -10.47
CA GLU A 66 -11.02 9.82 -10.22
C GLU A 66 -9.62 9.66 -9.62
N GLN A 67 -9.46 8.78 -8.63
CA GLN A 67 -8.19 8.52 -8.00
C GLN A 67 -7.19 7.78 -8.90
N PHE A 68 -7.65 6.90 -9.79
CA PHE A 68 -6.78 6.28 -10.80
C PHE A 68 -6.25 7.30 -11.80
N ASN A 69 -7.02 8.34 -12.13
CA ASN A 69 -6.66 9.41 -13.05
C ASN A 69 -5.82 10.52 -12.40
N ALA A 70 -5.75 10.57 -11.06
CA ALA A 70 -5.01 11.61 -10.35
C ALA A 70 -3.51 11.57 -10.70
N SER A 71 -2.93 12.74 -10.97
CA SER A 71 -1.50 12.89 -11.24
C SER A 71 -0.68 12.53 -10.00
N PRO A 72 0.43 11.78 -10.15
CA PRO A 72 1.24 11.34 -9.02
C PRO A 72 2.00 12.48 -8.35
N SER A 73 1.92 12.56 -7.03
CA SER A 73 2.74 13.43 -6.17
C SER A 73 4.08 12.74 -5.91
N LEU A 74 5.04 12.91 -6.82
CA LEU A 74 6.34 12.26 -6.79
C LEU A 74 7.29 12.86 -5.75
N TYR A 75 8.27 12.06 -5.31
CA TYR A 75 9.41 12.54 -4.55
C TYR A 75 10.36 13.33 -5.46
N PRO A 76 10.74 14.56 -5.11
CA PRO A 76 11.69 15.34 -5.91
C PRO A 76 13.06 14.68 -5.89
N LEU A 77 13.79 14.78 -7.00
CA LEU A 77 15.15 14.28 -7.07
C LEU A 77 16.06 15.07 -6.10
N ILE A 78 16.81 14.34 -5.30
CA ILE A 78 17.78 14.88 -4.35
C ILE A 78 19.18 14.63 -4.89
N VAL A 79 20.04 15.64 -4.88
CA VAL A 79 21.44 15.47 -5.26
C VAL A 79 22.14 14.54 -4.27
N ALA A 80 22.81 13.52 -4.76
CA ALA A 80 23.51 12.57 -3.93
C ALA A 80 24.66 13.25 -3.15
N ALA A 81 24.69 13.03 -1.84
CA ALA A 81 25.78 13.48 -0.99
C ALA A 81 27.04 12.62 -1.21
N PRO A 82 28.25 13.12 -0.88
CA PRO A 82 29.45 12.30 -0.90
C PRO A 82 29.28 11.03 -0.04
N GLN A 83 29.89 9.90 -0.46
CA GLN A 83 29.77 8.64 0.29
C GLN A 83 30.29 8.74 1.73
N ARG A 84 31.34 9.51 1.94
CA ARG A 84 31.88 9.78 3.29
C ARG A 84 31.21 11.03 3.86
N SER A 85 30.40 10.85 4.88
CA SER A 85 29.65 11.95 5.51
C SER A 85 30.54 13.09 5.98
N ILE A 86 31.78 12.81 6.43
CA ILE A 86 32.75 13.82 6.86
C ILE A 86 33.14 14.81 5.75
N GLN A 87 32.95 14.46 4.47
CA GLN A 87 33.24 15.37 3.36
C GLN A 87 32.23 16.52 3.25
N LEU A 88 30.97 16.27 3.60
CA LEU A 88 29.89 17.26 3.57
C LEU A 88 29.56 17.78 4.97
N CYS A 89 29.58 16.89 5.97
CA CYS A 89 29.25 17.19 7.36
C CYS A 89 30.46 16.87 8.26
N PRO A 90 31.54 17.68 8.23
CA PRO A 90 32.70 17.47 9.08
C PRO A 90 32.33 17.61 10.56
N LYS A 91 33.26 17.19 11.44
CA LYS A 91 33.06 17.29 12.91
C LYS A 91 32.77 18.76 13.30
N GLY A 92 31.67 18.96 14.00
CA GLY A 92 31.18 20.29 14.41
C GLY A 92 30.14 20.91 13.49
N SER A 93 29.77 20.26 12.38
CA SER A 93 28.62 20.67 11.57
C SER A 93 27.31 20.61 12.38
N PRO A 94 26.33 21.48 12.08
CA PRO A 94 25.00 21.37 12.68
C PRO A 94 24.39 19.98 12.47
N ALA A 95 23.64 19.45 13.45
CA ALA A 95 23.00 18.13 13.38
C ALA A 95 22.10 17.95 12.15
N ILE A 96 21.51 19.04 11.66
CA ILE A 96 20.68 19.06 10.45
C ILE A 96 21.47 18.65 9.19
N CYS A 97 22.79 18.90 9.13
CA CYS A 97 23.61 18.50 7.99
C CYS A 97 23.57 16.98 7.79
N PHE A 98 23.83 16.20 8.84
CA PHE A 98 23.79 14.74 8.77
C PHE A 98 22.35 14.24 8.56
N ARG A 99 21.39 14.80 9.28
CA ARG A 99 19.98 14.44 9.17
C ARG A 99 19.48 14.55 7.72
N ASP A 100 19.77 15.67 7.06
CA ASP A 100 19.18 15.97 5.76
C ASP A 100 19.91 15.28 4.59
N ASN A 101 21.14 14.81 4.78
CA ASN A 101 21.93 14.21 3.71
C ASN A 101 22.21 12.71 3.89
N TYR A 102 22.13 12.19 5.13
CA TYR A 102 22.52 10.80 5.44
C TYR A 102 21.46 10.05 6.27
N THR A 103 20.21 10.52 6.26
CA THR A 103 19.05 9.81 6.81
C THR A 103 17.85 9.95 5.88
N GLN A 104 16.82 9.17 6.11
CA GLN A 104 15.58 9.25 5.32
C GLN A 104 14.67 10.42 5.73
N TYR A 105 15.10 11.29 6.63
CA TYR A 105 14.28 12.41 7.11
C TYR A 105 13.67 13.29 6.00
N PRO A 106 14.39 13.70 4.94
CA PRO A 106 13.78 14.48 3.86
C PRO A 106 12.64 13.73 3.15
N ASN A 107 12.83 12.43 2.88
CA ASN A 107 11.80 11.61 2.27
C ASN A 107 10.60 11.40 3.20
N GLN A 108 10.82 11.28 4.51
CA GLN A 108 9.74 11.20 5.50
C GLN A 108 8.87 12.44 5.52
N VAL A 109 9.49 13.64 5.47
CA VAL A 109 8.73 14.91 5.42
C VAL A 109 7.87 14.98 4.16
N ILE A 110 8.39 14.55 3.00
CA ILE A 110 7.65 14.52 1.75
C ILE A 110 6.50 13.50 1.84
N PHE A 111 6.75 12.30 2.40
CA PHE A 111 5.73 11.29 2.63
C PHE A 111 4.54 11.85 3.42
N PHE A 112 4.79 12.49 4.56
CA PHE A 112 3.72 13.04 5.38
C PHE A 112 3.00 14.19 4.68
N ASN A 113 3.69 15.05 3.97
CA ASN A 113 3.07 16.14 3.22
C ASN A 113 2.17 15.61 2.09
N ASN A 114 2.64 14.63 1.31
CA ASN A 114 1.84 13.99 0.26
C ASN A 114 0.62 13.27 0.87
N ALA A 115 0.81 12.56 1.96
CA ALA A 115 -0.27 11.86 2.65
C ALA A 115 -1.32 12.81 3.24
N LEU A 116 -0.93 13.99 3.73
CA LEU A 116 -1.85 14.99 4.28
C LEU A 116 -2.61 15.73 3.17
N ALA A 117 -1.94 16.16 2.11
CA ALA A 117 -2.44 17.15 1.16
C ALA A 117 -2.40 16.73 -0.33
N GLY A 118 -1.74 15.63 -0.70
CA GLY A 118 -1.70 15.15 -2.08
C GLY A 118 -3.09 14.82 -2.63
N SER A 119 -3.34 15.11 -3.89
CA SER A 119 -4.61 14.78 -4.56
C SER A 119 -4.73 13.29 -4.94
N ASP A 120 -3.59 12.60 -5.07
CA ASP A 120 -3.46 11.21 -5.47
C ASP A 120 -3.44 10.24 -4.26
N GLN A 121 -4.38 10.41 -3.34
CA GLN A 121 -4.40 9.71 -2.05
C GLN A 121 -4.35 8.19 -2.18
N LEU A 122 -5.14 7.61 -3.08
CA LEU A 122 -5.13 6.17 -3.32
C LEU A 122 -3.75 5.68 -3.80
N ARG A 123 -3.12 6.43 -4.70
CA ARG A 123 -1.77 6.12 -5.19
C ARG A 123 -0.74 6.13 -4.06
N GLN A 124 -0.77 7.14 -3.21
CA GLN A 124 0.12 7.24 -2.04
C GLN A 124 -0.10 6.06 -1.08
N ARG A 125 -1.36 5.68 -0.83
CA ARG A 125 -1.73 4.56 0.05
C ARG A 125 -1.27 3.22 -0.52
N VAL A 126 -1.51 2.97 -1.82
CA VAL A 126 -1.09 1.73 -2.52
C VAL A 126 0.44 1.67 -2.62
N ALA A 127 1.11 2.76 -2.97
CA ALA A 127 2.58 2.80 -3.02
C ALA A 127 3.23 2.49 -1.66
N PHE A 128 2.62 2.96 -0.57
CA PHE A 128 3.10 2.62 0.78
C PHE A 128 2.86 1.15 1.14
N ALA A 129 1.72 0.57 0.76
CA ALA A 129 1.47 -0.87 0.91
C ALA A 129 2.49 -1.69 0.11
N LEU A 130 2.77 -1.29 -1.14
CA LEU A 130 3.81 -1.92 -1.97
C LEU A 130 5.22 -1.76 -1.37
N HIS A 131 5.54 -0.61 -0.76
CA HIS A 131 6.80 -0.43 -0.03
C HIS A 131 6.96 -1.43 1.12
N GLN A 132 5.87 -1.77 1.78
CA GLN A 132 5.88 -2.75 2.88
C GLN A 132 5.98 -4.21 2.39
N ILE A 133 5.68 -4.47 1.11
CA ILE A 133 5.89 -5.76 0.43
C ILE A 133 7.30 -5.84 -0.16
N PHE A 134 7.69 -4.87 -0.98
CA PHE A 134 8.99 -4.78 -1.66
C PHE A 134 10.03 -4.04 -0.82
N VAL A 135 10.23 -4.43 0.40
CA VAL A 135 11.01 -3.66 1.38
C VAL A 135 12.41 -3.28 0.89
N VAL A 136 12.69 -1.97 0.93
CA VAL A 136 14.04 -1.39 0.92
C VAL A 136 14.15 -0.47 2.13
N SER A 137 15.17 -0.67 2.96
CA SER A 137 15.27 0.06 4.23
C SER A 137 16.40 1.08 4.25
N GLY A 138 16.10 2.27 4.78
CA GLY A 138 17.03 3.33 5.10
C GLY A 138 18.07 2.94 6.15
N VAL A 139 17.90 1.81 6.84
CA VAL A 139 18.93 1.24 7.73
C VAL A 139 20.18 0.86 6.92
N LYS A 140 20.03 0.34 5.69
CA LYS A 140 21.14 0.04 4.76
C LYS A 140 21.30 1.12 3.69
N ILE A 141 20.21 1.70 3.20
CA ILE A 141 20.18 2.76 2.17
C ILE A 141 20.05 4.13 2.85
N THR A 142 21.10 4.60 3.48
CA THR A 142 21.04 5.77 4.38
C THR A 142 20.80 7.10 3.68
N GLN A 143 21.35 7.32 2.48
CA GLN A 143 21.17 8.59 1.77
C GLN A 143 19.75 8.70 1.19
N PRO A 144 19.06 9.82 1.42
CA PRO A 144 17.69 10.00 0.92
C PRO A 144 17.63 10.01 -0.61
N SER A 145 18.66 10.55 -1.29
CA SER A 145 18.78 10.55 -2.75
C SER A 145 18.80 9.15 -3.37
N TYR A 146 19.29 8.13 -2.67
CA TYR A 146 19.35 6.75 -3.15
C TYR A 146 17.99 6.06 -3.10
N MET A 147 17.11 6.50 -2.18
CA MET A 147 15.77 5.94 -2.02
C MET A 147 14.74 6.55 -2.98
N VAL A 148 14.93 7.80 -3.43
CA VAL A 148 13.96 8.53 -4.25
C VAL A 148 13.56 7.79 -5.54
N PRO A 149 14.47 7.24 -6.36
CA PRO A 149 14.07 6.50 -7.57
C PRO A 149 13.22 5.28 -7.26
N TYR A 150 13.52 4.56 -6.18
CA TYR A 150 12.75 3.41 -5.72
C TYR A 150 11.32 3.82 -5.29
N LEU A 151 11.17 4.89 -4.48
CA LEU A 151 9.87 5.39 -4.05
C LEU A 151 9.02 5.85 -5.24
N ASN A 152 9.65 6.47 -6.23
CA ASN A 152 8.97 6.93 -7.45
C ASN A 152 8.52 5.78 -8.37
N ILE A 153 9.23 4.63 -8.39
CA ILE A 153 8.77 3.41 -9.06
C ILE A 153 7.46 2.93 -8.43
N LEU A 154 7.40 2.84 -7.10
CA LEU A 154 6.19 2.39 -6.41
C LEU A 154 4.98 3.30 -6.69
N LEU A 155 5.18 4.61 -6.75
CA LEU A 155 4.14 5.58 -7.10
C LEU A 155 3.70 5.47 -8.56
N LYS A 156 4.65 5.34 -9.49
CA LYS A 156 4.40 5.24 -10.92
C LYS A 156 3.61 3.96 -11.24
N ASP A 157 4.06 2.84 -10.68
CA ASP A 157 3.56 1.51 -11.02
C ASP A 157 2.43 1.03 -10.09
N ALA A 158 2.00 1.86 -9.11
CA ALA A 158 0.89 1.56 -8.20
C ALA A 158 -0.40 1.11 -8.93
N PHE A 159 -0.62 1.59 -10.14
CA PHE A 159 -1.78 1.29 -10.99
C PHE A 159 -1.38 0.74 -12.37
N GLY A 160 -0.14 0.29 -12.53
CA GLY A 160 0.39 -0.33 -13.73
C GLY A 160 0.14 -1.84 -13.81
N ASN A 161 1.12 -2.56 -14.32
CA ASN A 161 1.11 -4.03 -14.32
C ASN A 161 2.13 -4.57 -13.32
N TYR A 162 1.75 -5.57 -12.55
CA TYR A 162 2.60 -6.18 -11.53
C TYR A 162 3.91 -6.77 -12.09
N ARG A 163 3.89 -7.26 -13.35
CA ARG A 163 5.09 -7.77 -14.04
C ARG A 163 6.11 -6.66 -14.30
N ASP A 164 5.62 -5.48 -14.69
CA ASP A 164 6.47 -4.31 -14.93
C ASP A 164 7.01 -3.75 -13.61
N LEU A 165 6.16 -3.65 -12.58
CA LEU A 165 6.58 -3.28 -11.23
C LEU A 165 7.69 -4.22 -10.72
N LEU A 166 7.51 -5.54 -10.86
CA LEU A 166 8.50 -6.53 -10.45
C LEU A 166 9.84 -6.32 -11.17
N LYS A 167 9.82 -6.03 -12.47
CA LYS A 167 11.01 -5.72 -13.27
C LYS A 167 11.69 -4.43 -12.81
N ASP A 168 10.93 -3.35 -12.68
CA ASP A 168 11.46 -2.04 -12.30
C ASP A 168 12.07 -2.07 -10.90
N ILE A 169 11.44 -2.77 -9.95
CA ILE A 169 11.99 -3.00 -8.60
C ILE A 169 13.25 -3.88 -8.64
N THR A 170 13.25 -4.96 -9.42
CA THR A 170 14.41 -5.85 -9.55
C THR A 170 15.64 -5.11 -10.08
N LEU A 171 15.45 -4.22 -11.06
CA LEU A 171 16.52 -3.43 -11.65
C LEU A 171 16.82 -2.14 -10.90
N ASN A 172 16.06 -1.83 -9.85
CA ASN A 172 16.34 -0.63 -9.05
C ASN A 172 17.63 -0.80 -8.24
N PRO A 173 18.60 0.13 -8.31
CA PRO A 173 19.88 0.00 -7.63
C PRO A 173 19.78 0.03 -6.10
N ALA A 174 18.76 0.67 -5.51
CA ALA A 174 18.56 0.62 -4.05
C ALA A 174 18.14 -0.79 -3.62
N MET A 175 17.23 -1.45 -4.36
CA MET A 175 16.86 -2.84 -4.15
C MET A 175 18.06 -3.77 -4.38
N GLY A 176 18.78 -3.60 -5.50
CA GLY A 176 19.98 -4.39 -5.82
C GLY A 176 21.08 -4.28 -4.77
N HIS A 177 21.24 -3.09 -4.17
CA HIS A 177 22.18 -2.88 -3.05
C HIS A 177 21.64 -3.44 -1.73
N TYR A 178 20.34 -3.31 -1.50
CA TYR A 178 19.71 -3.78 -0.25
C TYR A 178 19.77 -5.30 -0.12
N LEU A 179 19.52 -6.03 -1.20
CA LEU A 179 19.48 -7.49 -1.23
C LEU A 179 20.67 -8.14 -1.98
N ASP A 180 21.77 -7.40 -2.16
CA ASP A 180 23.05 -7.88 -2.68
C ASP A 180 22.99 -8.49 -4.10
N MET A 181 22.02 -8.07 -4.92
CA MET A 181 21.93 -8.44 -6.34
C MET A 181 22.93 -7.66 -7.20
N VAL A 182 23.15 -6.39 -6.89
CA VAL A 182 24.07 -5.54 -7.65
C VAL A 182 25.52 -6.03 -7.47
N ASN A 183 26.25 -6.15 -8.58
CA ASN A 183 27.63 -6.68 -8.62
C ASN A 183 27.75 -8.15 -8.14
N ASN A 184 26.65 -8.90 -8.19
CA ASN A 184 26.66 -10.34 -7.97
C ASN A 184 27.30 -11.03 -9.18
N ASP A 185 28.43 -11.70 -8.97
CA ASP A 185 29.20 -12.35 -10.04
C ASP A 185 28.87 -13.85 -10.12
N LYS A 186 29.09 -14.44 -11.31
CA LYS A 186 29.01 -15.86 -11.50
C LYS A 186 30.09 -16.59 -10.68
N THR A 187 29.94 -17.89 -10.50
CA THR A 187 30.96 -18.73 -9.89
C THR A 187 32.31 -18.56 -10.60
N ASN A 188 33.36 -18.31 -9.84
CA ASN A 188 34.71 -18.21 -10.38
C ASN A 188 35.29 -19.59 -10.72
N THR A 189 36.34 -19.60 -11.53
CA THR A 189 36.99 -20.86 -11.99
C THR A 189 37.57 -21.71 -10.85
N ALA A 190 37.85 -21.11 -9.70
CA ALA A 190 38.36 -21.81 -8.52
C ALA A 190 37.24 -22.37 -7.63
N GLY A 191 35.97 -22.05 -7.90
CA GLY A 191 34.80 -22.44 -7.07
C GLY A 191 34.77 -21.80 -5.68
N THR A 192 35.53 -20.72 -5.47
CA THR A 192 35.61 -20.01 -4.16
C THR A 192 34.61 -18.86 -4.02
N ILE A 193 34.00 -18.42 -5.12
CA ILE A 193 32.94 -17.42 -5.18
C ILE A 193 31.71 -18.08 -5.80
N ASN A 194 30.61 -18.06 -5.07
CA ASN A 194 29.29 -18.47 -5.56
C ASN A 194 28.38 -17.28 -5.68
N PRO A 195 27.39 -17.30 -6.58
CA PRO A 195 26.36 -16.27 -6.68
C PRO A 195 25.66 -16.04 -5.34
N ASN A 196 25.38 -14.77 -5.03
CA ASN A 196 24.63 -14.42 -3.84
C ASN A 196 23.15 -14.77 -4.03
N GLU A 197 22.57 -15.50 -3.07
CA GLU A 197 21.19 -16.01 -3.12
C GLU A 197 20.17 -15.05 -2.51
N ASN A 198 20.59 -13.97 -1.85
CA ASN A 198 19.71 -13.14 -1.02
C ASN A 198 18.52 -12.62 -1.85
N TYR A 199 18.78 -11.92 -2.95
CA TYR A 199 17.70 -11.42 -3.81
C TYR A 199 16.84 -12.56 -4.39
N ALA A 200 17.46 -13.66 -4.83
CA ALA A 200 16.74 -14.81 -5.37
C ALA A 200 15.73 -15.40 -4.36
N ARG A 201 16.11 -15.50 -3.11
CA ARG A 201 15.25 -15.98 -2.03
C ARG A 201 14.10 -15.01 -1.74
N GLU A 202 14.40 -13.72 -1.61
CA GLU A 202 13.39 -12.74 -1.23
C GLU A 202 12.40 -12.43 -2.36
N VAL A 203 12.82 -12.45 -3.62
CA VAL A 203 11.89 -12.27 -4.74
C VAL A 203 10.86 -13.39 -4.83
N MET A 204 11.23 -14.62 -4.46
CA MET A 204 10.29 -15.75 -4.36
C MET A 204 9.44 -15.66 -3.09
N GLN A 205 10.10 -15.56 -1.93
CA GLN A 205 9.45 -15.68 -0.63
C GLN A 205 8.54 -14.51 -0.27
N LEU A 206 9.02 -13.27 -0.49
CA LEU A 206 8.34 -12.06 -0.01
C LEU A 206 7.60 -11.31 -1.13
N PHE A 207 8.15 -11.30 -2.34
CA PHE A 207 7.66 -10.44 -3.39
C PHE A 207 6.71 -11.13 -4.38
N THR A 208 6.63 -12.47 -4.41
CA THR A 208 5.82 -13.15 -5.44
C THR A 208 4.99 -14.33 -4.96
N ILE A 209 5.59 -15.39 -4.40
CA ILE A 209 4.90 -16.68 -4.28
C ILE A 209 4.76 -17.23 -2.86
N GLY A 210 5.54 -16.70 -1.90
CA GLY A 210 5.55 -17.22 -0.54
C GLY A 210 6.20 -18.60 -0.43
N LEU A 211 6.15 -19.19 0.77
CA LEU A 211 6.85 -20.44 1.11
C LEU A 211 6.11 -21.70 0.66
N ASN A 212 4.78 -21.67 0.58
CA ASN A 212 3.94 -22.83 0.34
C ASN A 212 2.96 -22.60 -0.80
N TRP A 213 2.60 -23.66 -1.52
CA TRP A 213 1.58 -23.64 -2.54
C TRP A 213 0.21 -23.27 -1.98
N LEU A 214 -0.47 -22.37 -2.69
CA LEU A 214 -1.79 -21.85 -2.33
C LEU A 214 -2.84 -22.22 -3.37
N ASN A 215 -4.05 -22.49 -2.89
CA ASN A 215 -5.25 -22.43 -3.70
C ASN A 215 -5.56 -20.96 -4.08
N PRO A 216 -6.40 -20.72 -5.09
CA PRO A 216 -6.79 -19.35 -5.48
C PRO A 216 -7.44 -18.53 -4.35
N ASP A 217 -7.97 -19.18 -3.33
CA ASP A 217 -8.58 -18.59 -2.14
C ASP A 217 -7.59 -18.35 -0.98
N GLY A 218 -6.29 -18.55 -1.23
CA GLY A 218 -5.21 -18.34 -0.26
C GLY A 218 -5.04 -19.46 0.75
N THR A 219 -5.83 -20.52 0.70
CA THR A 219 -5.64 -21.71 1.55
C THR A 219 -4.46 -22.55 1.07
N LEU A 220 -3.79 -23.24 2.01
CA LEU A 220 -2.63 -24.08 1.70
C LEU A 220 -3.02 -25.32 0.89
N ILE A 221 -2.12 -25.73 0.00
CA ILE A 221 -2.18 -27.04 -0.68
C ILE A 221 -1.31 -28.03 0.10
N PHE A 222 -1.85 -29.20 0.40
CA PHE A 222 -1.20 -30.24 1.20
C PHE A 222 -0.82 -31.45 0.35
N ASP A 223 0.27 -32.12 0.72
CA ASP A 223 0.67 -33.40 0.16
C ASP A 223 -0.14 -34.58 0.75
N HIS A 224 0.21 -35.80 0.35
CA HIS A 224 -0.44 -37.04 0.85
C HIS A 224 -0.15 -37.32 2.33
N GLN A 225 0.86 -36.68 2.94
CA GLN A 225 1.22 -36.77 4.37
C GLN A 225 0.60 -35.61 5.17
N ASN A 226 -0.29 -34.81 4.57
CA ASN A 226 -0.90 -33.63 5.16
C ASN A 226 0.13 -32.56 5.59
N GLN A 227 1.23 -32.42 4.79
CA GLN A 227 2.20 -31.33 4.97
C GLN A 227 1.98 -30.30 3.86
N PRO A 228 2.13 -28.98 4.17
CA PRO A 228 2.08 -27.94 3.14
C PRO A 228 3.17 -28.18 2.09
N ILE A 229 2.82 -28.12 0.81
CA ILE A 229 3.77 -28.29 -0.29
C ILE A 229 4.61 -27.04 -0.44
N PRO A 230 5.96 -27.09 -0.35
CA PRO A 230 6.83 -25.94 -0.57
C PRO A 230 6.75 -25.45 -2.03
N THR A 231 6.81 -24.14 -2.24
CA THR A 231 6.82 -23.53 -3.59
C THR A 231 8.15 -23.69 -4.30
N TYR A 232 9.25 -23.76 -3.58
CA TYR A 232 10.61 -23.86 -4.10
C TYR A 232 11.52 -24.66 -3.15
N ASN A 233 12.66 -25.07 -3.65
CA ASN A 233 13.72 -25.74 -2.92
C ASN A 233 15.06 -25.01 -3.14
N GLN A 234 16.16 -25.55 -2.58
CA GLN A 234 17.49 -24.95 -2.68
C GLN A 234 17.99 -24.88 -4.14
N ASP A 235 17.76 -25.91 -4.95
CA ASP A 235 18.17 -25.91 -6.36
C ASP A 235 17.51 -24.78 -7.16
N THR A 236 16.26 -24.48 -6.84
CA THR A 236 15.52 -23.34 -7.44
C THR A 236 16.13 -22.00 -7.00
N VAL A 237 16.47 -21.86 -5.70
CA VAL A 237 17.14 -20.65 -5.19
C VAL A 237 18.46 -20.42 -5.91
N GLU A 238 19.29 -21.45 -6.05
CA GLU A 238 20.55 -21.39 -6.79
C GLU A 238 20.31 -21.03 -8.26
N GLY A 239 19.31 -21.65 -8.90
CA GLY A 239 18.94 -21.33 -10.29
C GLY A 239 18.63 -19.85 -10.49
N PHE A 240 17.81 -19.26 -9.64
CA PHE A 240 17.52 -17.82 -9.68
C PHE A 240 18.75 -16.97 -9.31
N ALA A 241 19.57 -17.39 -8.35
CA ALA A 241 20.80 -16.68 -8.01
C ALA A 241 21.75 -16.58 -9.21
N HIS A 242 21.88 -17.66 -9.99
CA HIS A 242 22.64 -17.68 -11.24
C HIS A 242 22.04 -16.76 -12.32
N VAL A 243 20.69 -16.66 -12.41
CA VAL A 243 20.03 -15.71 -13.32
C VAL A 243 20.40 -14.27 -12.99
N PHE A 244 20.46 -13.93 -11.71
CA PHE A 244 20.70 -12.55 -11.25
C PHE A 244 22.20 -12.17 -11.19
N THR A 245 23.09 -12.94 -11.81
CA THR A 245 24.50 -12.60 -11.93
C THR A 245 24.78 -11.63 -13.08
N GLY A 246 25.84 -10.84 -12.96
CA GLY A 246 26.33 -9.94 -14.02
C GLY A 246 25.64 -8.57 -14.06
N TRP A 247 24.69 -8.29 -13.18
CA TRP A 247 24.04 -6.98 -13.08
C TRP A 247 24.84 -6.01 -12.22
N THR A 248 24.99 -4.76 -12.70
CA THR A 248 25.80 -3.74 -12.05
C THR A 248 25.17 -2.35 -12.20
N TYR A 249 25.72 -1.34 -11.53
CA TYR A 249 25.30 0.03 -11.70
C TYR A 249 25.55 0.53 -13.14
N ALA A 250 24.61 1.27 -13.69
CA ALA A 250 24.81 1.98 -14.96
C ALA A 250 25.81 3.14 -14.81
N ASN A 251 26.46 3.54 -15.90
CA ASN A 251 27.10 4.85 -15.95
C ASN A 251 26.01 5.95 -15.90
N PRO A 252 26.28 7.11 -15.26
CA PRO A 252 25.26 8.16 -15.13
C PRO A 252 24.60 8.53 -16.46
N SER A 253 23.28 8.58 -16.46
CA SER A 253 22.44 8.93 -17.63
C SER A 253 22.65 8.03 -18.85
N THR A 254 23.01 6.76 -18.65
CA THR A 254 23.15 5.78 -19.72
C THR A 254 22.54 4.43 -19.33
N SER A 255 22.38 3.54 -20.31
CA SER A 255 22.02 2.13 -20.11
C SER A 255 23.23 1.20 -20.25
N LEU A 256 24.42 1.68 -19.94
CA LEU A 256 25.69 0.95 -20.10
C LEU A 256 26.51 0.99 -18.81
N ALA A 257 27.39 0.01 -18.63
CA ALA A 257 28.43 0.00 -17.60
C ALA A 257 29.81 -0.12 -18.24
N SER A 258 30.78 0.65 -17.73
CA SER A 258 32.15 0.69 -18.28
C SER A 258 33.08 -0.38 -17.67
N LYS A 259 32.71 -0.95 -16.52
CA LYS A 259 33.47 -1.96 -15.76
C LYS A 259 32.54 -2.81 -14.89
N PHE A 260 33.06 -3.90 -14.35
CA PHE A 260 32.39 -4.72 -13.35
C PHE A 260 33.35 -5.03 -12.18
N PRO A 261 32.97 -4.74 -10.92
CA PRO A 261 31.82 -3.94 -10.48
C PRO A 261 31.94 -2.47 -10.93
N ASN A 262 30.81 -1.85 -11.30
CA ASN A 262 30.80 -0.44 -11.66
C ASN A 262 30.67 0.48 -10.44
N SER A 263 30.92 1.79 -10.64
CA SER A 263 30.80 2.81 -9.60
C SER A 263 29.34 3.02 -9.22
N LEU A 264 29.09 3.36 -7.94
CA LEU A 264 27.76 3.59 -7.40
C LEU A 264 26.97 4.62 -8.23
N ASN A 265 25.77 4.21 -8.64
CA ASN A 265 24.79 5.07 -9.27
C ASN A 265 23.39 4.58 -8.85
N PHE A 266 22.68 5.37 -8.07
CA PHE A 266 21.33 5.05 -7.60
C PHE A 266 20.24 5.75 -8.40
N ALA A 267 20.60 6.61 -9.36
CA ALA A 267 19.64 7.36 -10.17
C ALA A 267 19.10 6.56 -11.36
N ASP A 268 19.95 5.73 -11.96
CA ASP A 268 19.62 4.96 -13.15
C ASP A 268 19.48 3.47 -12.81
N SER A 269 18.62 2.74 -13.53
CA SER A 269 18.42 1.30 -13.35
C SER A 269 19.72 0.53 -13.55
N MET A 270 19.88 -0.58 -12.82
CA MET A 270 20.99 -1.53 -13.04
C MET A 270 20.98 -2.08 -14.46
N VAL A 271 22.15 -2.40 -14.96
CA VAL A 271 22.36 -2.92 -16.32
C VAL A 271 23.15 -4.22 -16.28
N LEU A 272 22.88 -5.10 -17.23
CA LEU A 272 23.71 -6.26 -17.46
C LEU A 272 25.07 -5.80 -18.02
N PHE A 273 26.15 -6.13 -17.32
CA PHE A 273 27.48 -5.79 -17.80
C PHE A 273 27.81 -6.53 -19.10
N ARG A 274 28.32 -5.78 -20.06
CA ARG A 274 28.85 -6.34 -21.31
C ARG A 274 30.27 -5.82 -21.56
N ASP A 275 31.16 -6.69 -21.96
CA ASP A 275 32.51 -6.32 -22.33
C ASP A 275 32.54 -5.53 -23.65
N LYS A 276 33.74 -5.12 -24.11
CA LYS A 276 33.93 -4.36 -25.37
C LYS A 276 33.45 -5.10 -26.63
N LYS A 277 33.24 -6.43 -26.54
CA LYS A 277 32.69 -7.27 -27.62
C LYS A 277 31.18 -7.48 -27.49
N GLY A 278 30.55 -6.88 -26.51
CA GLY A 278 29.13 -7.06 -26.23
C GLY A 278 28.77 -8.35 -25.49
N VAL A 279 29.77 -9.06 -24.94
CA VAL A 279 29.55 -10.33 -24.22
C VAL A 279 29.32 -10.07 -22.74
N ASP A 280 28.30 -10.69 -22.15
CA ASP A 280 27.93 -10.64 -20.75
C ASP A 280 28.84 -11.57 -19.90
N THR A 281 30.09 -11.18 -19.73
CA THR A 281 31.17 -12.00 -19.18
C THR A 281 31.04 -12.34 -17.70
N HIS A 282 30.21 -11.60 -16.95
CA HIS A 282 29.94 -11.80 -15.52
C HIS A 282 28.62 -12.54 -15.24
N HIS A 283 27.83 -12.80 -16.29
CA HIS A 283 26.63 -13.61 -16.16
C HIS A 283 26.97 -15.10 -16.20
N ASP A 284 26.28 -15.90 -15.38
CA ASP A 284 26.41 -17.35 -15.38
C ASP A 284 25.86 -17.96 -16.68
N LYS A 285 26.61 -18.85 -17.28
CA LYS A 285 26.27 -19.53 -18.55
C LYS A 285 25.85 -20.99 -18.38
N GLY A 286 25.70 -21.46 -17.15
CA GLY A 286 25.21 -22.80 -16.85
C GLY A 286 23.73 -22.98 -17.12
N LEU A 287 23.26 -24.22 -17.03
CA LEU A 287 21.84 -24.56 -16.97
C LEU A 287 21.27 -23.99 -15.64
N LYS A 288 20.06 -23.44 -15.68
CA LYS A 288 19.41 -22.86 -14.48
C LYS A 288 18.05 -23.50 -14.26
N MET A 289 17.79 -23.90 -13.01
CA MET A 289 16.52 -24.46 -12.59
C MET A 289 15.62 -23.34 -12.05
N LEU A 290 14.41 -23.21 -12.59
CA LEU A 290 13.40 -22.26 -12.15
C LEU A 290 12.22 -22.99 -11.49
N LEU A 291 11.20 -22.22 -11.07
CA LEU A 291 10.00 -22.76 -10.42
C LEU A 291 9.22 -23.70 -11.35
N SER A 292 8.66 -24.75 -10.76
CA SER A 292 7.50 -25.42 -11.35
C SER A 292 6.28 -24.47 -11.38
N LEU A 293 5.39 -24.63 -12.34
CA LEU A 293 4.14 -23.87 -12.41
C LEU A 293 2.92 -24.68 -11.91
N SER A 294 3.15 -25.88 -11.35
CA SER A 294 2.10 -26.68 -10.70
C SER A 294 2.66 -27.40 -9.48
N PRO A 295 1.82 -27.69 -8.45
CA PRO A 295 2.23 -28.52 -7.33
C PRO A 295 2.72 -29.88 -7.83
N ASN A 296 3.87 -30.34 -7.36
CA ASN A 296 4.52 -31.59 -7.80
C ASN A 296 4.89 -31.67 -9.30
N GLY A 297 4.87 -30.52 -10.02
CA GLY A 297 5.34 -30.43 -11.40
C GLY A 297 6.86 -30.44 -11.51
N ALA A 298 7.38 -30.73 -12.70
CA ALA A 298 8.80 -30.58 -12.96
C ALA A 298 9.21 -29.10 -12.98
N PRO A 299 10.38 -28.74 -12.41
CA PRO A 299 10.94 -27.41 -12.56
C PRO A 299 11.16 -27.05 -14.03
N ILE A 300 10.99 -25.75 -14.35
CA ILE A 300 11.36 -25.21 -15.66
C ILE A 300 12.89 -25.03 -15.68
N THR A 301 13.53 -25.37 -16.78
CA THR A 301 14.99 -25.20 -16.92
C THR A 301 15.31 -24.25 -18.05
N LEU A 302 16.20 -23.29 -17.80
CA LEU A 302 16.80 -22.45 -18.83
C LEU A 302 18.04 -23.13 -19.39
N PRO A 303 18.18 -23.20 -20.72
CA PRO A 303 19.33 -23.86 -21.33
C PRO A 303 20.63 -23.09 -21.06
N ALA A 304 21.74 -23.82 -21.03
CA ALA A 304 23.07 -23.23 -20.90
C ALA A 304 23.39 -22.31 -22.09
N LYS A 305 24.30 -21.36 -21.87
CA LYS A 305 24.87 -20.43 -22.87
C LYS A 305 23.88 -19.34 -23.34
N GLN A 306 22.75 -19.14 -22.69
CA GLN A 306 21.86 -18.04 -22.99
C GLN A 306 22.46 -16.66 -22.64
N ASP A 307 21.94 -15.63 -23.27
CA ASP A 307 22.21 -14.24 -22.91
C ASP A 307 21.54 -13.91 -21.57
N GLY A 308 22.23 -13.19 -20.70
CA GLY A 308 21.71 -12.87 -19.35
C GLY A 308 20.43 -12.04 -19.35
N GLN A 309 20.17 -11.24 -20.38
CA GLN A 309 18.90 -10.53 -20.51
C GLN A 309 17.75 -11.50 -20.81
N VAL A 310 18.00 -12.53 -21.61
CA VAL A 310 17.00 -13.57 -21.93
C VAL A 310 16.68 -14.39 -20.69
N ASP A 311 17.70 -14.80 -19.93
CA ASP A 311 17.51 -15.51 -18.67
C ASP A 311 16.71 -14.66 -17.66
N PHE A 312 17.04 -13.39 -17.56
CA PHE A 312 16.36 -12.44 -16.68
C PHE A 312 14.87 -12.31 -16.98
N GLU A 313 14.50 -12.04 -18.24
CA GLU A 313 13.08 -11.92 -18.62
C GLU A 313 12.32 -13.23 -18.40
N ALA A 314 12.92 -14.37 -18.75
CA ALA A 314 12.31 -15.68 -18.56
C ALA A 314 12.11 -16.03 -17.07
N ALA A 315 13.04 -15.62 -16.20
CA ALA A 315 12.91 -15.83 -14.75
C ALA A 315 11.80 -14.95 -14.14
N LEU A 316 11.70 -13.69 -14.55
CA LEU A 316 10.61 -12.82 -14.10
C LEU A 316 9.24 -13.30 -14.63
N ASP A 317 9.19 -13.82 -15.86
CA ASP A 317 7.96 -14.41 -16.39
C ASP A 317 7.58 -15.70 -15.66
N ASN A 318 8.55 -16.52 -15.26
CA ASN A 318 8.32 -17.73 -14.46
C ASN A 318 7.73 -17.38 -13.09
N LEU A 319 8.31 -16.38 -12.39
CA LEU A 319 7.76 -15.84 -11.14
C LEU A 319 6.33 -15.31 -11.32
N PHE A 320 6.15 -14.40 -12.28
CA PHE A 320 4.88 -13.74 -12.52
C PHE A 320 3.75 -14.70 -12.89
N ASN A 321 4.03 -15.73 -13.68
CA ASN A 321 3.04 -16.70 -14.13
C ASN A 321 2.72 -17.78 -13.09
N HIS A 322 3.43 -17.84 -11.97
CA HIS A 322 3.14 -18.79 -10.89
C HIS A 322 1.75 -18.49 -10.29
N SER A 323 0.96 -19.54 -10.03
CA SER A 323 -0.42 -19.41 -9.57
C SER A 323 -0.56 -18.72 -8.21
N ASN A 324 0.46 -18.80 -7.37
CA ASN A 324 0.46 -18.20 -6.04
C ASN A 324 0.47 -16.66 -6.05
N VAL A 325 0.94 -16.01 -7.12
CA VAL A 325 1.12 -14.53 -7.10
C VAL A 325 -0.20 -13.82 -6.80
N GLY A 326 -1.28 -14.24 -7.47
CA GLY A 326 -2.60 -13.64 -7.25
C GLY A 326 -3.08 -13.70 -5.80
N PRO A 327 -3.22 -14.90 -5.19
CA PRO A 327 -3.68 -15.03 -3.81
C PRO A 327 -2.67 -14.48 -2.79
N PHE A 328 -1.36 -14.62 -3.00
CA PHE A 328 -0.34 -14.19 -2.05
C PHE A 328 -0.26 -12.65 -1.94
N ILE A 329 -0.17 -11.96 -3.08
CA ILE A 329 -0.12 -10.50 -3.13
C ILE A 329 -1.50 -9.90 -2.83
N GLY A 330 -2.57 -10.53 -3.34
CA GLY A 330 -3.94 -10.11 -3.06
C GLY A 330 -4.25 -10.10 -1.56
N LYS A 331 -3.91 -11.18 -0.82
CA LYS A 331 -4.07 -11.23 0.64
C LYS A 331 -3.33 -10.09 1.34
N GLN A 332 -2.05 -9.85 1.00
CA GLN A 332 -1.26 -8.80 1.64
C GLN A 332 -1.84 -7.40 1.38
N LEU A 333 -2.26 -7.10 0.15
CA LEU A 333 -2.89 -5.81 -0.16
C LEU A 333 -4.24 -5.65 0.55
N ILE A 334 -5.06 -6.71 0.68
CA ILE A 334 -6.27 -6.66 1.51
C ILE A 334 -5.92 -6.34 2.97
N GLN A 335 -4.87 -6.96 3.51
CA GLN A 335 -4.42 -6.73 4.89
C GLN A 335 -3.99 -5.29 5.12
N HIS A 336 -3.28 -4.68 4.17
CA HIS A 336 -2.86 -3.28 4.27
C HIS A 336 -4.01 -2.27 4.08
N LEU A 337 -5.05 -2.61 3.32
CA LEU A 337 -6.08 -1.63 2.94
C LEU A 337 -7.40 -1.81 3.69
N VAL A 338 -7.79 -3.05 4.05
CA VAL A 338 -9.16 -3.35 4.47
C VAL A 338 -9.24 -4.14 5.78
N THR A 339 -8.66 -5.35 5.84
CA THR A 339 -8.81 -6.24 7.01
C THR A 339 -7.66 -7.23 7.12
N SER A 340 -7.18 -7.49 8.33
CA SER A 340 -6.10 -8.47 8.61
C SER A 340 -6.51 -9.90 8.26
N ASN A 341 -7.81 -10.24 8.34
CA ASN A 341 -8.33 -11.59 8.15
C ASN A 341 -9.37 -11.64 7.02
N PRO A 342 -8.95 -11.52 5.76
CA PRO A 342 -9.86 -11.67 4.64
C PRO A 342 -10.40 -13.10 4.55
N SER A 343 -11.69 -13.23 4.20
CA SER A 343 -12.28 -14.55 3.94
C SER A 343 -11.61 -15.23 2.73
N PRO A 344 -11.55 -16.57 2.67
CA PRO A 344 -11.09 -17.28 1.48
C PRO A 344 -11.84 -16.86 0.21
N ALA A 345 -13.13 -16.60 0.32
CA ALA A 345 -13.95 -16.14 -0.80
C ALA A 345 -13.49 -14.74 -1.31
N TYR A 346 -13.15 -13.83 -0.41
CA TYR A 346 -12.60 -12.51 -0.76
C TYR A 346 -11.26 -12.65 -1.48
N ILE A 347 -10.33 -13.44 -0.92
CA ILE A 347 -9.02 -13.68 -1.55
C ILE A 347 -9.21 -14.27 -2.96
N ASN A 348 -10.14 -15.21 -3.14
CA ASN A 348 -10.41 -15.83 -4.44
C ASN A 348 -10.91 -14.81 -5.48
N ARG A 349 -11.82 -13.91 -5.11
CA ARG A 349 -12.29 -12.84 -6.02
C ARG A 349 -11.17 -11.90 -6.42
N VAL A 350 -10.33 -11.49 -5.46
CA VAL A 350 -9.17 -10.63 -5.70
C VAL A 350 -8.10 -11.35 -6.55
N SER A 351 -7.82 -12.62 -6.28
CA SER A 351 -6.92 -13.45 -7.08
C SER A 351 -7.45 -13.63 -8.52
N THR A 352 -8.76 -13.78 -8.68
CA THR A 352 -9.40 -13.86 -10.00
C THR A 352 -9.22 -12.55 -10.77
N ALA A 353 -9.38 -11.40 -10.12
CA ALA A 353 -9.13 -10.08 -10.73
C ALA A 353 -7.66 -9.92 -11.16
N PHE A 354 -6.70 -10.35 -10.33
CA PHE A 354 -5.28 -10.39 -10.71
C PHE A 354 -5.04 -11.25 -11.94
N ASN A 355 -5.63 -12.44 -12.00
CA ASN A 355 -5.42 -13.40 -13.08
C ASN A 355 -6.07 -12.98 -14.39
N THR A 356 -7.24 -12.36 -14.33
CA THR A 356 -8.01 -11.93 -15.52
C THR A 356 -7.68 -10.50 -15.96
N GLY A 357 -7.03 -9.70 -15.08
CA GLY A 357 -6.78 -8.28 -15.29
C GLY A 357 -8.05 -7.45 -15.42
N ARG A 358 -9.17 -7.89 -14.84
CA ARG A 358 -10.47 -7.19 -14.89
C ARG A 358 -11.26 -7.35 -13.60
N SER A 359 -11.83 -6.25 -13.10
CA SER A 359 -12.80 -6.24 -12.01
C SER A 359 -13.63 -4.96 -12.03
N ASN A 360 -14.93 -5.06 -11.79
CA ASN A 360 -15.85 -3.91 -11.62
C ASN A 360 -15.71 -2.81 -12.70
N GLY A 361 -15.47 -3.20 -13.94
CA GLY A 361 -15.27 -2.25 -15.06
C GLY A 361 -13.85 -1.69 -15.19
N PHE A 362 -12.92 -2.03 -14.30
CA PHE A 362 -11.52 -1.60 -14.32
C PHE A 362 -10.60 -2.67 -14.90
N GLY A 363 -9.43 -2.22 -15.37
CA GLY A 363 -8.33 -3.04 -15.87
C GLY A 363 -8.36 -3.28 -17.38
N THR A 364 -7.21 -3.71 -17.90
CA THR A 364 -6.95 -3.89 -19.34
C THR A 364 -7.29 -5.27 -19.88
N GLY A 365 -7.51 -6.24 -18.98
CA GLY A 365 -7.67 -7.66 -19.33
C GLY A 365 -6.34 -8.43 -19.38
N ASN A 366 -5.25 -7.82 -18.97
CA ASN A 366 -3.96 -8.49 -18.85
C ASN A 366 -3.72 -8.93 -17.39
N ARG A 367 -3.24 -10.16 -17.20
CA ARG A 367 -2.83 -10.64 -15.87
C ARG A 367 -1.95 -9.60 -15.17
N GLY A 368 -2.16 -9.41 -13.87
CA GLY A 368 -1.37 -8.49 -13.04
C GLY A 368 -1.75 -7.02 -13.16
N ASP A 369 -2.89 -6.69 -13.78
CA ASP A 369 -3.40 -5.32 -13.83
C ASP A 369 -3.73 -4.82 -12.42
N MET A 370 -3.01 -3.79 -11.96
CA MET A 370 -3.13 -3.28 -10.60
C MET A 370 -4.41 -2.46 -10.38
N GLN A 371 -4.96 -1.82 -11.40
CA GLN A 371 -6.26 -1.15 -11.25
C GLN A 371 -7.38 -2.15 -11.00
N ALA A 372 -7.39 -3.25 -11.77
CA ALA A 372 -8.34 -4.34 -11.56
C ALA A 372 -8.21 -4.96 -10.17
N LEU A 373 -6.97 -5.17 -9.71
CA LEU A 373 -6.68 -5.74 -8.39
C LEU A 373 -7.17 -4.81 -7.26
N ILE A 374 -6.84 -3.52 -7.31
CA ILE A 374 -7.25 -2.55 -6.30
C ILE A 374 -8.78 -2.33 -6.30
N ALA A 375 -9.40 -2.29 -7.48
CA ALA A 375 -10.86 -2.22 -7.58
C ALA A 375 -11.53 -3.47 -6.98
N ALA A 376 -10.98 -4.68 -7.24
CA ALA A 376 -11.46 -5.90 -6.62
C ALA A 376 -11.35 -5.87 -5.09
N ILE A 377 -10.30 -5.26 -4.54
CA ILE A 377 -10.12 -5.13 -3.10
C ILE A 377 -11.13 -4.13 -2.51
N LEU A 378 -11.18 -2.92 -3.04
CA LEU A 378 -11.93 -1.83 -2.40
C LEU A 378 -13.45 -1.87 -2.66
N LEU A 379 -13.90 -2.52 -3.74
CA LEU A 379 -15.32 -2.65 -4.09
C LEU A 379 -15.92 -4.01 -3.72
N ASP A 380 -15.14 -4.89 -3.10
CA ASP A 380 -15.62 -6.21 -2.70
C ASP A 380 -16.75 -6.12 -1.69
N ILE A 381 -17.67 -7.10 -1.73
CA ILE A 381 -18.78 -7.17 -0.77
C ILE A 381 -18.30 -7.31 0.66
N ASP A 382 -17.16 -7.99 0.91
CA ASP A 382 -16.57 -8.09 2.24
C ASP A 382 -16.01 -6.74 2.69
N ALA A 383 -15.53 -5.90 1.77
CA ALA A 383 -15.07 -4.54 2.08
C ALA A 383 -16.21 -3.54 2.25
N ARG A 384 -17.32 -3.67 1.48
CA ARG A 384 -18.44 -2.69 1.46
C ARG A 384 -19.64 -3.10 2.30
N GLY A 385 -19.80 -4.40 2.58
CA GLY A 385 -20.98 -4.95 3.21
C GLY A 385 -21.04 -4.82 4.74
N ALA A 386 -21.88 -5.69 5.34
CA ALA A 386 -22.20 -5.66 6.76
C ALA A 386 -21.09 -6.20 7.69
N LEU A 387 -20.02 -6.83 7.16
CA LEU A 387 -18.96 -7.42 7.95
C LEU A 387 -18.20 -6.41 8.85
N LYS A 388 -18.37 -5.11 8.62
CA LYS A 388 -17.76 -4.05 9.43
C LYS A 388 -18.04 -4.13 10.94
N THR A 389 -19.06 -4.87 11.34
CA THR A 389 -19.44 -5.07 12.75
C THR A 389 -18.98 -6.41 13.33
N GLU A 390 -18.41 -7.30 12.52
CA GLU A 390 -17.90 -8.60 12.98
C GLU A 390 -16.65 -8.45 13.85
N VAL A 391 -16.51 -9.35 14.84
CA VAL A 391 -15.47 -9.23 15.88
C VAL A 391 -14.05 -9.27 15.30
N ASN A 392 -13.81 -10.12 14.30
CA ASN A 392 -12.49 -10.33 13.71
C ASN A 392 -12.29 -9.54 12.40
N TYR A 393 -13.18 -8.60 12.08
CA TYR A 393 -13.06 -7.79 10.88
C TYR A 393 -12.31 -6.47 11.16
N GLY A 394 -11.53 -6.04 10.17
CA GLY A 394 -10.70 -4.85 10.21
C GLY A 394 -9.25 -5.17 10.52
N HIS A 395 -8.45 -4.15 10.70
CA HIS A 395 -7.05 -4.25 11.12
C HIS A 395 -6.68 -3.12 12.08
N LEU A 396 -5.71 -3.35 12.95
CA LEU A 396 -5.17 -2.31 13.81
C LEU A 396 -4.54 -1.22 12.92
N ARG A 397 -4.91 0.05 13.11
CA ARG A 397 -4.27 1.12 12.36
C ARG A 397 -2.78 1.16 12.66
N GLU A 398 -1.94 0.94 11.64
CA GLU A 398 -0.50 1.14 11.78
C GLU A 398 -0.17 2.60 12.14
N PRO A 399 0.96 2.90 12.80
CA PRO A 399 1.25 4.25 13.29
C PRO A 399 1.13 5.37 12.26
N ALA A 400 1.58 5.15 11.03
CA ALA A 400 1.43 6.14 9.95
C ALA A 400 -0.03 6.42 9.65
N GLN A 401 -0.83 5.37 9.47
CA GLN A 401 -2.27 5.50 9.21
C GLN A 401 -3.00 6.11 10.40
N PHE A 402 -2.68 5.70 11.62
CA PHE A 402 -3.27 6.24 12.84
C PHE A 402 -3.08 7.75 12.96
N VAL A 403 -1.85 8.24 12.81
CA VAL A 403 -1.54 9.67 12.88
C VAL A 403 -2.22 10.43 11.74
N LEU A 404 -2.07 9.95 10.50
CA LEU A 404 -2.59 10.64 9.31
C LEU A 404 -4.11 10.64 9.26
N ASN A 405 -4.76 9.54 9.64
CA ASN A 405 -6.23 9.46 9.69
C ASN A 405 -6.79 10.49 10.67
N ILE A 406 -6.27 10.57 11.90
CA ILE A 406 -6.70 11.58 12.88
C ILE A 406 -6.54 12.99 12.33
N LEU A 407 -5.40 13.31 11.74
CA LEU A 407 -5.12 14.66 11.25
C LEU A 407 -6.01 15.04 10.07
N ARG A 408 -6.24 14.15 9.14
CA ARG A 408 -7.10 14.40 7.97
C ARG A 408 -8.57 14.50 8.37
N THR A 409 -9.07 13.53 9.13
CA THR A 409 -10.48 13.50 9.56
C THR A 409 -10.84 14.68 10.46
N SER A 410 -9.92 15.14 11.31
CA SER A 410 -10.13 16.32 12.16
C SER A 410 -9.82 17.65 11.46
N ASN A 411 -9.47 17.63 10.17
CA ASN A 411 -9.01 18.81 9.42
C ASN A 411 -7.93 19.61 10.17
N ALA A 412 -6.95 18.89 10.72
CA ALA A 412 -5.86 19.48 11.48
C ALA A 412 -4.90 20.28 10.58
N GLN A 413 -4.36 21.36 11.11
CA GLN A 413 -3.23 22.04 10.50
C GLN A 413 -1.94 21.31 10.89
N SER A 414 -1.05 21.05 9.92
CA SER A 414 0.22 20.38 10.16
C SER A 414 1.27 20.86 9.16
N ASP A 415 2.53 20.89 9.61
CA ASP A 415 3.71 21.12 8.77
C ASP A 415 4.34 19.83 8.20
N GLY A 416 3.73 18.68 8.45
CA GLY A 416 4.21 17.38 7.97
C GLY A 416 5.43 16.82 8.71
N ILE A 417 5.91 17.47 9.79
CA ILE A 417 7.02 16.97 10.60
C ILE A 417 6.49 15.99 11.66
N LEU A 418 6.14 14.77 11.21
CA LEU A 418 5.45 13.75 12.01
C LEU A 418 6.28 12.48 12.24
N ASN A 419 7.47 12.38 11.64
CA ASN A 419 8.30 11.17 11.65
C ASN A 419 8.68 10.67 13.05
N GLN A 420 8.92 11.58 13.99
CA GLN A 420 9.23 11.20 15.37
C GLN A 420 8.04 10.55 16.07
N LEU A 421 6.81 10.98 15.77
CA LEU A 421 5.59 10.43 16.36
C LEU A 421 5.41 8.97 15.98
N THR A 422 5.49 8.65 14.68
CA THR A 422 5.36 7.27 14.20
C THR A 422 6.55 6.40 14.64
N THR A 423 7.75 6.96 14.76
CA THR A 423 8.93 6.26 15.29
C THR A 423 8.72 5.83 16.74
N LEU A 424 8.18 6.70 17.60
CA LEU A 424 7.86 6.38 19.00
C LEU A 424 6.79 5.30 19.11
N MET A 425 5.90 5.19 18.13
CA MET A 425 4.88 4.14 18.02
C MET A 425 5.40 2.84 17.37
N GLY A 426 6.71 2.73 17.06
CA GLY A 426 7.32 1.53 16.48
C GLY A 426 7.47 1.53 14.96
N GLN A 427 7.06 2.60 14.24
CA GLN A 427 7.13 2.67 12.78
C GLN A 427 7.95 3.89 12.32
N ASN A 428 9.27 3.71 12.18
CA ASN A 428 10.15 4.71 11.60
C ASN A 428 10.08 4.61 10.06
N ILE A 429 9.28 5.48 9.43
CA ILE A 429 8.95 5.43 8.00
C ILE A 429 10.23 5.30 7.16
N PHE A 430 10.22 4.36 6.18
CA PHE A 430 11.35 3.99 5.31
C PHE A 430 12.57 3.38 6.03
N ASN A 431 12.48 3.09 7.33
CA ASN A 431 13.55 2.46 8.09
C ASN A 431 13.05 1.15 8.74
N SER A 432 12.49 0.26 7.92
CA SER A 432 12.08 -1.08 8.38
C SER A 432 13.27 -1.80 9.01
N PRO A 433 13.10 -2.47 10.17
CA PRO A 433 14.21 -3.13 10.86
C PRO A 433 14.81 -4.32 10.08
N THR A 434 13.99 -4.99 9.26
CA THR A 434 14.38 -6.16 8.47
C THR A 434 13.69 -6.14 7.11
N VAL A 435 14.02 -7.11 6.23
CA VAL A 435 13.33 -7.35 4.96
C VAL A 435 11.88 -7.81 5.16
N PHE A 436 11.52 -8.29 6.37
CA PHE A 436 10.14 -8.64 6.75
C PHE A 436 9.30 -7.42 7.16
N ASN A 437 9.69 -6.21 6.77
CA ASN A 437 9.02 -4.97 7.13
C ASN A 437 9.14 -4.63 8.65
N TYR A 438 8.21 -3.86 9.17
CA TYR A 438 8.06 -3.58 10.62
C TYR A 438 7.46 -4.76 11.35
N TYR A 439 6.62 -5.54 10.67
CA TYR A 439 5.93 -6.73 11.16
C TYR A 439 5.67 -7.69 9.99
N PRO A 440 5.75 -9.02 10.21
CA PRO A 440 5.41 -9.98 9.15
C PRO A 440 3.90 -10.00 8.90
N HIS A 441 3.49 -10.11 7.63
CA HIS A 441 2.07 -10.15 7.22
C HIS A 441 1.29 -11.33 7.82
N SER A 442 1.98 -12.37 8.30
CA SER A 442 1.42 -13.57 8.93
C SER A 442 1.54 -13.56 10.46
N TYR A 443 1.80 -12.39 11.08
CA TYR A 443 1.83 -12.31 12.54
C TYR A 443 0.43 -12.56 13.11
N MET A 444 0.33 -13.54 14.00
CA MET A 444 -0.93 -13.86 14.68
C MET A 444 -1.01 -13.15 16.04
N ILE A 445 -2.20 -12.69 16.40
CA ILE A 445 -2.45 -12.12 17.72
C ILE A 445 -2.20 -13.21 18.78
N PRO A 446 -1.34 -12.99 19.79
CA PRO A 446 -0.98 -14.00 20.79
C PRO A 446 -2.20 -14.65 21.46
N GLY A 447 -2.25 -15.98 21.49
CA GLY A 447 -3.34 -16.75 22.07
C GLY A 447 -4.57 -16.91 21.19
N THR A 448 -4.50 -16.50 19.92
CA THR A 448 -5.58 -16.64 18.93
C THR A 448 -5.09 -17.29 17.63
N LEU A 449 -6.00 -17.58 16.71
CA LEU A 449 -5.71 -18.00 15.33
C LEU A 449 -6.00 -16.87 14.32
N VAL A 450 -6.02 -15.62 14.80
CA VAL A 450 -6.39 -14.43 14.04
C VAL A 450 -5.11 -13.71 13.60
N ASP A 451 -4.93 -13.47 12.32
CA ASP A 451 -3.86 -12.63 11.82
C ASP A 451 -4.06 -11.18 12.31
N GLY A 452 -2.99 -10.56 12.79
CA GLY A 452 -2.98 -9.16 13.24
C GLY A 452 -1.59 -8.59 13.04
N PRO A 453 -1.15 -8.36 11.77
CA PRO A 453 0.23 -7.95 11.44
C PRO A 453 0.72 -6.76 12.27
N GLU A 454 -0.07 -5.72 12.38
CA GLU A 454 0.27 -4.45 13.04
C GLU A 454 0.47 -4.62 14.56
N PHE A 455 -0.14 -5.65 15.18
CA PHE A 455 0.10 -5.98 16.59
C PHE A 455 1.55 -6.40 16.88
N GLY A 456 2.30 -6.78 15.84
CA GLY A 456 3.73 -7.10 15.96
C GLY A 456 4.58 -5.93 16.47
N ILE A 457 4.12 -4.68 16.33
CA ILE A 457 4.78 -3.47 16.84
C ILE A 457 3.97 -2.73 17.90
N ASP A 458 2.78 -3.21 18.26
CA ASP A 458 1.93 -2.59 19.28
C ASP A 458 2.38 -3.01 20.70
N THR A 459 3.55 -2.53 21.08
CA THR A 459 4.12 -2.72 22.43
C THR A 459 3.46 -1.78 23.45
N SER A 460 3.67 -2.02 24.73
CA SER A 460 3.21 -1.09 25.80
C SER A 460 3.77 0.33 25.60
N ILE A 461 4.99 0.47 25.08
CA ILE A 461 5.58 1.77 24.77
C ILE A 461 4.84 2.42 23.60
N ALA A 462 4.53 1.66 22.55
CA ALA A 462 3.79 2.14 21.40
C ALA A 462 2.37 2.58 21.78
N ALA A 463 1.67 1.81 22.61
CA ALA A 463 0.35 2.16 23.15
C ALA A 463 0.38 3.49 23.92
N ILE A 464 1.34 3.65 24.85
CA ILE A 464 1.54 4.91 25.58
C ILE A 464 1.86 6.08 24.62
N ALA A 465 2.65 5.84 23.57
CA ALA A 465 2.97 6.86 22.59
C ALA A 465 1.73 7.31 21.79
N ARG A 466 0.80 6.38 21.45
CA ARG A 466 -0.50 6.70 20.82
C ARG A 466 -1.34 7.61 21.72
N GLU A 467 -1.47 7.24 23.00
CA GLU A 467 -2.21 8.04 23.99
C GLU A 467 -1.61 9.44 24.17
N ASN A 468 -0.28 9.54 24.31
CA ASN A 468 0.43 10.81 24.42
C ASN A 468 0.28 11.69 23.17
N PHE A 469 0.26 11.10 21.97
CA PHE A 469 -0.01 11.82 20.73
C PHE A 469 -1.41 12.43 20.75
N ILE A 470 -2.46 11.63 21.05
CA ILE A 470 -3.83 12.13 21.12
C ILE A 470 -3.95 13.22 22.19
N ASN A 471 -3.41 12.99 23.39
CA ASN A 471 -3.46 13.97 24.47
C ASN A 471 -2.82 15.30 24.08
N SER A 472 -1.63 15.27 23.47
CA SER A 472 -0.93 16.45 23.03
C SER A 472 -1.68 17.19 21.91
N LEU A 473 -2.26 16.45 20.95
CA LEU A 473 -3.00 17.00 19.82
C LEU A 473 -4.30 17.66 20.25
N VAL A 474 -5.03 17.07 21.21
CA VAL A 474 -6.35 17.50 21.65
C VAL A 474 -6.28 18.63 22.67
N PHE A 475 -5.40 18.54 23.68
CA PHE A 475 -5.36 19.50 24.80
C PHE A 475 -4.29 20.57 24.66
N SER A 476 -3.39 20.46 23.67
CA SER A 476 -2.32 21.44 23.45
C SER A 476 -2.05 21.62 21.94
N LYS A 477 -0.81 21.58 21.58
CA LYS A 477 -0.32 21.62 20.21
C LYS A 477 0.95 20.80 20.14
N ILE A 478 1.11 20.00 19.08
CA ILE A 478 2.36 19.29 18.85
C ILE A 478 3.34 20.28 18.19
N ASN A 479 4.38 20.64 18.92
CA ASN A 479 5.43 21.51 18.42
C ASN A 479 6.71 20.71 18.20
N VAL A 480 7.34 20.94 17.04
CA VAL A 480 8.69 20.47 16.75
C VAL A 480 9.59 21.70 16.63
N THR A 481 10.77 21.67 17.18
CA THR A 481 11.69 22.82 17.15
C THR A 481 11.93 23.30 15.71
N GLY A 482 11.69 24.57 15.45
CA GLY A 482 11.86 25.18 14.13
C GLY A 482 10.72 24.95 13.15
N SER A 483 9.55 24.50 13.62
CA SER A 483 8.36 24.22 12.80
C SER A 483 7.12 24.99 13.25
N VAL A 484 6.09 25.01 12.39
CA VAL A 484 4.76 25.57 12.73
C VAL A 484 4.01 24.64 13.69
N GLY A 485 4.30 23.33 13.64
CA GLY A 485 3.68 22.31 14.46
C GLY A 485 2.33 21.82 13.94
N THR A 486 1.65 20.99 14.75
CA THR A 486 0.40 20.33 14.37
C THR A 486 -0.68 20.58 15.43
N SER A 487 -1.91 20.95 15.02
CA SER A 487 -3.02 21.28 15.92
C SER A 487 -4.39 21.09 15.26
N ILE A 488 -5.41 20.79 16.07
CA ILE A 488 -6.82 20.71 15.65
C ILE A 488 -7.50 22.05 15.87
N ASN A 489 -8.38 22.43 14.92
CA ASN A 489 -9.32 23.55 15.09
C ASN A 489 -10.66 23.03 15.61
N PHE A 490 -10.99 23.33 16.86
CA PHE A 490 -12.19 22.87 17.52
C PHE A 490 -13.45 23.74 17.25
N SER A 491 -13.38 24.79 16.42
CA SER A 491 -14.48 25.78 16.26
C SER A 491 -15.81 25.13 15.88
N GLN A 492 -15.82 24.19 14.94
CA GLN A 492 -17.04 23.49 14.53
C GLN A 492 -17.58 22.58 15.64
N LEU A 493 -16.72 21.77 16.25
CA LEU A 493 -17.10 20.87 17.34
C LEU A 493 -17.60 21.64 18.57
N ASN A 494 -17.05 22.82 18.84
CA ASN A 494 -17.52 23.71 19.93
C ASN A 494 -18.96 24.19 19.71
N THR A 495 -19.35 24.42 18.46
CA THR A 495 -20.73 24.77 18.12
C THR A 495 -21.68 23.59 18.40
N LEU A 496 -21.26 22.36 18.04
CA LEU A 496 -22.02 21.14 18.30
C LEU A 496 -22.07 20.78 19.80
N ALA A 497 -21.09 21.20 20.57
CA ALA A 497 -20.98 20.89 21.99
C ALA A 497 -22.11 21.53 22.85
N ALA A 498 -22.90 22.43 22.30
CA ALA A 498 -24.14 22.92 22.92
C ALA A 498 -25.15 21.78 23.13
N ASN A 499 -25.24 20.85 22.17
CA ASN A 499 -25.98 19.59 22.26
C ASN A 499 -25.01 18.39 22.25
N PRO A 500 -24.71 17.75 23.40
CA PRO A 500 -23.80 16.63 23.46
C PRO A 500 -24.14 15.44 22.54
N LEU A 501 -25.44 15.23 22.25
CA LEU A 501 -25.85 14.15 21.34
C LEU A 501 -25.41 14.42 19.90
N ASP A 502 -25.55 15.67 19.42
CA ASP A 502 -25.13 16.05 18.06
C ASP A 502 -23.59 15.96 17.92
N LEU A 503 -22.86 16.39 18.96
CA LEU A 503 -21.40 16.23 19.00
C LEU A 503 -20.99 14.75 18.88
N ILE A 504 -21.60 13.87 19.68
CA ILE A 504 -21.27 12.44 19.69
C ILE A 504 -21.68 11.77 18.38
N ASN A 505 -22.85 12.11 17.82
CA ASN A 505 -23.29 11.59 16.52
C ASN A 505 -22.31 11.97 15.39
N THR A 506 -21.83 13.23 15.41
CA THR A 506 -20.82 13.67 14.43
C THR A 506 -19.51 12.89 14.59
N LEU A 507 -19.02 12.70 15.82
CA LEU A 507 -17.79 11.95 16.06
C LEU A 507 -17.94 10.46 15.71
N ASP A 508 -19.11 9.87 15.99
CA ASP A 508 -19.43 8.51 15.57
C ASP A 508 -19.40 8.37 14.04
N GLN A 509 -20.03 9.28 13.32
CA GLN A 509 -20.03 9.28 11.87
C GLN A 509 -18.60 9.36 11.32
N VAL A 510 -17.83 10.40 11.68
CA VAL A 510 -16.55 10.70 11.00
C VAL A 510 -15.38 9.82 11.45
N PHE A 511 -15.39 9.27 12.67
CA PHE A 511 -14.31 8.45 13.20
C PHE A 511 -14.64 6.96 13.32
N LEU A 512 -15.93 6.62 13.48
CA LEU A 512 -16.39 5.24 13.70
C LEU A 512 -17.39 4.77 12.63
N HIS A 513 -17.65 5.57 11.60
CA HIS A 513 -18.52 5.24 10.46
C HIS A 513 -19.92 4.76 10.90
N SER A 514 -20.49 5.46 11.90
CA SER A 514 -21.80 5.17 12.50
C SER A 514 -21.89 3.76 13.12
N THR A 515 -20.77 3.25 13.66
CA THR A 515 -20.72 1.92 14.31
C THR A 515 -20.42 1.98 15.81
N MET A 516 -20.50 3.17 16.44
CA MET A 516 -20.26 3.32 17.88
C MET A 516 -21.19 2.42 18.70
N ASP A 517 -20.63 1.59 19.57
CA ASP A 517 -21.46 0.74 20.41
C ASP A 517 -22.27 1.55 21.43
N GLN A 518 -23.41 0.99 21.86
CA GLN A 518 -24.36 1.68 22.71
C GLN A 518 -23.81 1.98 24.11
N ASN A 519 -22.91 1.15 24.63
CA ASN A 519 -22.29 1.37 25.94
C ASN A 519 -21.35 2.58 25.88
N MET A 520 -20.47 2.63 24.87
CA MET A 520 -19.58 3.76 24.63
C MET A 520 -20.38 5.06 24.47
N ARG A 521 -21.46 5.05 23.65
CA ARG A 521 -22.35 6.20 23.45
C ARG A 521 -22.93 6.69 24.76
N THR A 522 -23.43 5.80 25.61
CA THR A 522 -24.04 6.14 26.90
C THR A 522 -23.02 6.75 27.86
N GLN A 523 -21.83 6.18 27.93
CA GLN A 523 -20.75 6.69 28.77
C GLN A 523 -20.28 8.08 28.31
N LEU A 524 -20.08 8.28 27.00
CA LEU A 524 -19.72 9.58 26.42
C LEU A 524 -20.77 10.64 26.76
N LEU A 525 -22.06 10.36 26.57
CA LEU A 525 -23.14 11.27 26.91
C LEU A 525 -23.10 11.64 28.40
N THR A 526 -22.90 10.69 29.28
CA THR A 526 -22.81 10.91 30.73
C THR A 526 -21.64 11.85 31.07
N ILE A 527 -20.45 11.57 30.53
CA ILE A 527 -19.25 12.37 30.79
C ILE A 527 -19.42 13.80 30.22
N ILE A 528 -19.84 13.94 28.97
CA ILE A 528 -19.96 15.25 28.32
C ILE A 528 -21.03 16.11 28.99
N ASN A 529 -22.15 15.51 29.43
CA ASN A 529 -23.20 16.24 30.18
C ASN A 529 -22.72 16.70 31.57
N SER A 530 -21.75 16.05 32.18
CA SER A 530 -21.17 16.49 33.47
C SER A 530 -20.30 17.75 33.34
N ILE A 531 -19.84 18.06 32.13
CA ILE A 531 -19.05 19.26 31.83
C ILE A 531 -20.02 20.43 31.58
N SER A 532 -19.76 21.60 32.17
CA SER A 532 -20.59 22.80 32.02
C SER A 532 -20.78 23.18 30.54
N ALA A 533 -22.01 23.44 30.13
CA ALA A 533 -22.33 23.97 28.79
C ALA A 533 -21.64 25.31 28.46
N LYS A 534 -21.17 26.03 29.48
CA LYS A 534 -20.39 27.27 29.33
C LYS A 534 -18.94 27.00 28.93
N ASN A 535 -18.51 25.72 28.88
CA ASN A 535 -17.18 25.33 28.44
C ASN A 535 -17.25 24.37 27.22
N PRO A 536 -17.68 24.86 26.04
CA PRO A 536 -17.83 24.04 24.85
C PRO A 536 -16.51 23.43 24.38
N LEU A 537 -15.40 24.15 24.55
CA LEU A 537 -14.08 23.63 24.17
C LEU A 537 -13.72 22.38 24.97
N LEU A 538 -13.89 22.39 26.29
CA LEU A 538 -13.59 21.22 27.11
C LEU A 538 -14.51 20.04 26.78
N ARG A 539 -15.79 20.30 26.46
CA ARG A 539 -16.72 19.26 25.98
C ARG A 539 -16.21 18.61 24.68
N SER A 540 -15.83 19.42 23.69
CA SER A 540 -15.31 18.94 22.41
C SER A 540 -14.00 18.19 22.56
N GLN A 541 -13.06 18.74 23.31
CA GLN A 541 -11.76 18.10 23.58
C GLN A 541 -11.94 16.75 24.28
N THR A 542 -12.78 16.71 25.33
CA THR A 542 -13.03 15.45 26.07
C THR A 542 -13.70 14.41 25.17
N ALA A 543 -14.68 14.79 24.37
CA ALA A 543 -15.36 13.88 23.44
C ALA A 543 -14.39 13.29 22.40
N VAL A 544 -13.60 14.14 21.75
CA VAL A 544 -12.60 13.72 20.76
C VAL A 544 -11.55 12.81 21.41
N TYR A 545 -11.02 13.19 22.58
CA TYR A 545 -10.04 12.39 23.30
C TYR A 545 -10.57 10.98 23.58
N LEU A 546 -11.76 10.85 24.15
CA LEU A 546 -12.35 9.57 24.51
C LEU A 546 -12.70 8.70 23.30
N VAL A 547 -13.11 9.29 22.18
CA VAL A 547 -13.35 8.55 20.94
C VAL A 547 -12.03 8.02 20.39
N LEU A 548 -11.00 8.86 20.24
CA LEU A 548 -9.73 8.50 19.61
C LEU A 548 -8.91 7.50 20.44
N THR A 549 -9.04 7.53 21.78
CA THR A 549 -8.38 6.59 22.69
C THR A 549 -9.14 5.27 22.84
N SER A 550 -10.36 5.17 22.30
CA SER A 550 -11.16 3.94 22.40
C SER A 550 -10.60 2.80 21.55
N ASN A 551 -10.74 1.56 22.03
CA ASN A 551 -10.40 0.35 21.27
C ASN A 551 -11.13 0.30 19.91
N GLN A 552 -12.33 0.87 19.83
CA GLN A 552 -13.13 0.90 18.61
C GLN A 552 -12.47 1.73 17.53
N TYR A 553 -11.86 2.87 17.88
CA TYR A 553 -11.12 3.70 16.94
C TYR A 553 -9.74 3.13 16.59
N GLN A 554 -9.07 2.39 17.47
CA GLN A 554 -7.75 1.81 17.17
C GLN A 554 -7.79 0.84 15.97
N VAL A 555 -8.94 0.21 15.72
CA VAL A 555 -9.14 -0.74 14.61
C VAL A 555 -9.89 -0.05 13.47
N GLN A 556 -9.32 -0.06 12.27
CA GLN A 556 -10.01 0.30 11.02
C GLN A 556 -11.01 -0.81 10.67
N ARG A 557 -12.25 -0.44 10.36
CA ARG A 557 -13.31 -1.41 10.01
C ARG A 557 -14.01 -1.10 8.69
#